data_28c9fc5b0b02d2714cd5e22734114f9f
#
_entry.id   28c9fc5b0b02d2714cd5e22734114f9f
#
_cell.length_a   1.000
_cell.length_b   1.000
_cell.length_c   1.000
_cell.angle_alpha   90.00
_cell.angle_beta   90.00
_cell.angle_gamma   90.00
#
_symmetry.space_group_name_H-M   'P 1'
#
loop_
_entity.id
_entity.type
_entity.pdbx_description
1 polymer ?
#
loop_
_entity_poly.entity_id
_entity_poly.type
_entity_poly.pdbx_seq_one_letter_code
_entity_poly.pdbx_strand_id
1 'polypeptide(L)'
;MSDQKQTREELLERMLKGYQAYFDIERYEEREDDLPLMAHCRFYVHSEKYVLVKKAKLWDADSNEYVYIFSVPELTKEIFEQCKDYAYEEGMKLIDPKPGHMYSYITPVFICDTCTKEAEKALMRCRIYKSFHFSWYGWMNVHTAAVIRKGNRVITNRMGRGNAKFMKNILNS
;
A
#
# COMPACT_ATOMS: atom_id res chain seq x y z
N MET A 1 -17.52 -17.65 23.30
CA MET A 1 -16.26 -17.62 22.53
C MET A 1 -15.88 -16.17 22.32
N SER A 2 -14.83 -15.74 22.98
CA SER A 2 -14.38 -14.36 22.93
C SER A 2 -13.86 -14.07 21.53
N ASP A 3 -14.57 -13.21 20.81
CA ASP A 3 -14.03 -12.44 19.69
C ASP A 3 -12.86 -11.61 20.25
N GLN A 4 -11.67 -12.18 20.33
CA GLN A 4 -10.45 -11.41 20.53
C GLN A 4 -10.27 -10.61 19.24
N LYS A 5 -10.92 -9.46 19.19
CA LYS A 5 -10.77 -8.49 18.12
C LYS A 5 -9.30 -8.09 18.07
N GLN A 6 -8.62 -8.54 17.03
CA GLN A 6 -7.26 -8.16 16.72
C GLN A 6 -7.11 -6.64 16.83
N THR A 7 -6.04 -6.19 17.44
CA THR A 7 -5.74 -4.76 17.52
C THR A 7 -5.21 -4.27 16.16
N ARG A 8 -5.17 -2.93 15.96
CA ARG A 8 -4.56 -2.35 14.76
C ARG A 8 -3.07 -2.66 14.70
N GLU A 9 -2.42 -2.70 15.86
CA GLU A 9 -1.00 -3.05 16.02
C GLU A 9 -0.73 -4.50 15.60
N GLU A 10 -1.57 -5.44 16.00
CA GLU A 10 -1.46 -6.85 15.58
C GLU A 10 -1.65 -7.01 14.07
N LEU A 11 -2.58 -6.28 13.47
CA LEU A 11 -2.77 -6.28 12.02
C LEU A 11 -1.57 -5.67 11.29
N LEU A 12 -0.99 -4.60 11.84
CA LEU A 12 0.23 -3.99 11.30
C LEU A 12 1.38 -5.00 11.31
N GLU A 13 1.63 -5.66 12.46
CA GLU A 13 2.72 -6.65 12.57
C GLU A 13 2.55 -7.80 11.59
N ARG A 14 1.34 -8.32 11.43
CA ARG A 14 1.04 -9.38 10.45
C ARG A 14 1.26 -8.92 9.02
N MET A 15 0.85 -7.70 8.70
CA MET A 15 1.04 -7.12 7.38
C MET A 15 2.53 -6.94 7.08
N LEU A 16 3.31 -6.39 8.01
CA LEU A 16 4.75 -6.23 7.87
C LEU A 16 5.47 -7.57 7.74
N LYS A 17 5.05 -8.58 8.50
CA LYS A 17 5.58 -9.94 8.36
C LYS A 17 5.31 -10.52 6.96
N GLY A 18 4.15 -10.23 6.38
CA GLY A 18 3.82 -10.63 5.01
C GLY A 18 4.68 -9.93 3.95
N TYR A 19 5.00 -8.65 4.15
CA TYR A 19 5.87 -7.91 3.24
C TYR A 19 7.36 -8.23 3.42
N GLN A 20 7.79 -8.66 4.60
CA GLN A 20 9.20 -8.85 4.97
C GLN A 20 9.98 -9.76 4.00
N ALA A 21 9.31 -10.72 3.35
CA ALA A 21 9.95 -11.66 2.44
C ALA A 21 10.48 -10.99 1.15
N TYR A 22 9.85 -9.90 0.71
CA TYR A 22 10.10 -9.29 -0.61
C TYR A 22 10.33 -7.79 -0.59
N PHE A 23 10.01 -7.10 0.51
CA PHE A 23 10.08 -5.66 0.63
C PHE A 23 11.15 -5.25 1.63
N ASP A 24 11.83 -4.14 1.35
CA ASP A 24 12.60 -3.41 2.34
C ASP A 24 11.63 -2.57 3.16
N ILE A 25 11.65 -2.73 4.49
CA ILE A 25 10.68 -2.11 5.40
C ILE A 25 11.37 -1.07 6.26
N GLU A 26 10.86 0.15 6.21
CA GLU A 26 11.17 1.25 7.11
C GLU A 26 9.98 1.51 8.03
N ARG A 27 10.19 1.45 9.35
CA ARG A 27 9.14 1.64 10.37
C ARG A 27 9.27 3.01 11.00
N TYR A 28 8.14 3.58 11.38
CA TYR A 28 8.05 4.85 12.08
C TYR A 28 7.31 4.67 13.40
N GLU A 29 7.90 5.11 14.50
CA GLU A 29 7.27 5.10 15.83
C GLU A 29 6.64 6.45 16.14
N GLU A 30 7.36 7.54 15.87
CA GLU A 30 6.90 8.91 16.01
C GLU A 30 7.35 9.75 14.82
N ARG A 31 6.51 10.68 14.38
CA ARG A 31 6.81 11.59 13.27
C ARG A 31 6.52 13.03 13.69
N GLU A 32 7.35 13.94 13.24
CA GLU A 32 7.20 15.37 13.49
C GLU A 32 6.00 16.00 12.77
N ASP A 33 5.52 15.36 11.70
CA ASP A 33 4.44 15.85 10.83
C ASP A 33 3.04 15.37 11.20
N ASP A 34 2.87 14.71 12.35
CA ASP A 34 1.60 14.16 12.86
C ASP A 34 0.86 13.21 11.91
N LEU A 35 1.51 12.79 10.79
CA LEU A 35 0.93 11.80 9.88
C LEU A 35 0.89 10.42 10.56
N PRO A 36 -0.22 9.69 10.44
CA PRO A 36 -0.36 8.36 11.05
C PRO A 36 0.35 7.25 10.25
N LEU A 37 1.48 7.57 9.63
CA LEU A 37 2.31 6.65 8.86
C LEU A 37 3.11 5.76 9.80
N MET A 38 2.90 4.43 9.68
CA MET A 38 3.53 3.41 10.52
C MET A 38 4.71 2.74 9.84
N ALA A 39 4.65 2.58 8.52
CA ALA A 39 5.73 1.97 7.76
C ALA A 39 5.70 2.36 6.28
N HIS A 40 6.87 2.32 5.67
CA HIS A 40 7.08 2.39 4.23
C HIS A 40 7.76 1.11 3.78
N CYS A 41 7.16 0.40 2.83
CA CYS A 41 7.70 -0.84 2.29
C CYS A 41 8.03 -0.63 0.81
N ARG A 42 9.25 -0.98 0.39
CA ARG A 42 9.76 -0.76 -0.96
C ARG A 42 10.11 -2.08 -1.61
N PHE A 43 9.53 -2.36 -2.75
CA PHE A 43 9.86 -3.49 -3.60
C PHE A 43 10.58 -3.01 -4.85
N TYR A 44 11.77 -3.56 -5.10
CA TYR A 44 12.55 -3.35 -6.31
C TYR A 44 12.88 -4.69 -6.95
N VAL A 45 12.63 -4.82 -8.23
CA VAL A 45 12.88 -6.06 -8.98
C VAL A 45 14.37 -6.45 -8.99
N HIS A 46 15.26 -5.48 -8.95
CA HIS A 46 16.71 -5.73 -8.94
C HIS A 46 17.32 -5.96 -7.56
N SER A 47 16.52 -6.19 -6.50
CA SER A 47 17.08 -6.57 -5.21
C SER A 47 17.69 -7.98 -5.29
N GLU A 48 18.83 -8.21 -4.65
CA GLU A 48 19.48 -9.52 -4.59
C GLU A 48 18.55 -10.62 -4.06
N LYS A 49 17.58 -10.26 -3.22
CA LYS A 49 16.53 -11.15 -2.70
C LYS A 49 15.63 -11.70 -3.80
N TYR A 50 15.45 -10.95 -4.90
CA TYR A 50 14.60 -11.35 -6.02
C TYR A 50 15.23 -12.43 -6.89
N VAL A 51 16.54 -12.39 -7.07
CA VAL A 51 17.27 -13.34 -7.93
C VAL A 51 17.15 -14.79 -7.44
N LEU A 52 16.87 -14.99 -6.15
CA LEU A 52 16.74 -16.30 -5.54
C LEU A 52 15.36 -16.94 -5.70
N VAL A 53 14.34 -16.20 -6.16
CA VAL A 53 12.97 -16.71 -6.28
C VAL A 53 12.59 -16.91 -7.75
N LYS A 54 12.86 -18.09 -8.29
CA LYS A 54 12.51 -18.48 -9.69
C LYS A 54 11.04 -18.30 -10.07
N LYS A 55 10.11 -18.15 -9.10
CA LYS A 55 8.70 -17.82 -9.34
C LYS A 55 8.45 -16.37 -9.71
N ALA A 56 9.40 -15.51 -9.48
CA ALA A 56 9.29 -14.09 -9.79
C ALA A 56 9.53 -13.77 -11.28
N LYS A 57 9.84 -14.74 -12.12
CA LYS A 57 9.91 -14.58 -13.59
C LYS A 57 8.58 -14.14 -14.26
N LEU A 58 7.49 -14.09 -13.51
CA LEU A 58 6.20 -13.55 -13.97
C LEU A 58 6.05 -12.04 -13.77
N TRP A 59 7.03 -11.41 -13.13
CA TRP A 59 7.07 -9.97 -12.90
C TRP A 59 8.17 -9.42 -13.79
N ASP A 60 7.80 -8.61 -14.75
CA ASP A 60 8.76 -8.01 -15.67
C ASP A 60 9.82 -7.20 -14.93
N ALA A 61 11.02 -7.19 -15.50
CA ALA A 61 12.27 -6.86 -14.82
C ALA A 61 12.39 -5.45 -14.22
N ASP A 62 11.44 -4.55 -14.43
CA ASP A 62 11.51 -3.16 -13.98
C ASP A 62 10.20 -2.65 -13.36
N SER A 63 9.59 -3.47 -12.49
CA SER A 63 8.44 -3.06 -11.70
C SER A 63 8.84 -2.71 -10.28
N ASN A 64 8.32 -1.59 -9.76
CA ASN A 64 8.55 -1.15 -8.39
C ASN A 64 7.20 -0.97 -7.69
N GLU A 65 7.18 -1.23 -6.39
CA GLU A 65 6.03 -0.95 -5.55
C GLU A 65 6.46 -0.23 -4.27
N TYR A 66 5.76 0.86 -3.96
CA TYR A 66 5.98 1.70 -2.79
C TYR A 66 4.71 1.67 -1.94
N VAL A 67 4.74 0.93 -0.84
CA VAL A 67 3.60 0.75 0.06
C VAL A 67 3.77 1.66 1.27
N TYR A 68 2.77 2.49 1.54
CA TYR A 68 2.69 3.38 2.70
C TYR A 68 1.57 2.92 3.61
N ILE A 69 1.90 2.46 4.81
CA ILE A 69 0.92 1.88 5.76
C ILE A 69 0.60 2.90 6.83
N PHE A 70 -0.66 3.31 6.88
CA PHE A 70 -1.23 4.25 7.84
C PHE A 70 -2.14 3.51 8.83
N SER A 71 -2.14 3.93 10.09
CA SER A 71 -3.01 3.37 11.14
C SER A 71 -3.77 4.47 11.85
N VAL A 72 -5.10 4.40 11.79
CA VAL A 72 -6.00 5.40 12.41
C VAL A 72 -7.17 4.71 13.08
N PRO A 73 -7.74 5.27 14.17
CA PRO A 73 -8.97 4.75 14.78
C PRO A 73 -10.15 4.82 13.80
N GLU A 74 -10.35 5.96 13.17
CA GLU A 74 -11.38 6.16 12.16
C GLU A 74 -10.78 6.79 10.90
N LEU A 75 -11.03 6.15 9.76
CA LEU A 75 -10.65 6.70 8.47
C LEU A 75 -11.74 7.65 7.98
N THR A 76 -11.46 8.96 8.01
CA THR A 76 -12.30 9.99 7.41
C THR A 76 -11.82 10.33 6.00
N LYS A 77 -12.65 11.03 5.23
CA LYS A 77 -12.27 11.46 3.88
C LYS A 77 -11.05 12.39 3.92
N GLU A 78 -10.99 13.30 4.88
CA GLU A 78 -9.89 14.27 5.05
C GLU A 78 -8.57 13.54 5.33
N ILE A 79 -8.58 12.57 6.26
CA ILE A 79 -7.41 11.74 6.58
C ILE A 79 -6.98 10.92 5.35
N PHE A 80 -7.94 10.33 4.65
CA PHE A 80 -7.66 9.58 3.42
C PHE A 80 -6.95 10.45 2.38
N GLU A 81 -7.50 11.62 2.08
CA GLU A 81 -6.93 12.52 1.07
C GLU A 81 -5.52 12.99 1.47
N GLN A 82 -5.33 13.42 2.71
CA GLN A 82 -4.04 13.86 3.22
C GLN A 82 -2.97 12.76 3.13
N CYS A 83 -3.27 11.56 3.60
CA CYS A 83 -2.34 10.43 3.59
C CYS A 83 -2.07 9.93 2.16
N LYS A 84 -3.09 9.90 1.29
CA LYS A 84 -2.95 9.54 -0.11
C LYS A 84 -2.06 10.54 -0.86
N ASP A 85 -2.26 11.85 -0.64
CA ASP A 85 -1.47 12.88 -1.29
C ASP A 85 0.00 12.81 -0.84
N TYR A 86 0.25 12.61 0.45
CA TYR A 86 1.59 12.35 0.97
C TYR A 86 2.24 11.13 0.31
N ALA A 87 1.55 9.99 0.28
CA ALA A 87 2.07 8.78 -0.35
C ALA A 87 2.37 8.99 -1.85
N TYR A 88 1.51 9.71 -2.55
CA TYR A 88 1.71 10.05 -3.95
C TYR A 88 2.94 10.94 -4.15
N GLU A 89 3.08 12.01 -3.39
CA GLU A 89 4.21 12.93 -3.50
C GLU A 89 5.55 12.24 -3.18
N GLU A 90 5.61 11.50 -2.08
CA GLU A 90 6.83 10.77 -1.69
C GLU A 90 7.14 9.62 -2.66
N GLY A 91 6.13 8.86 -3.08
CA GLY A 91 6.30 7.80 -4.07
C GLY A 91 6.79 8.31 -5.42
N MET A 92 6.28 9.45 -5.87
CA MET A 92 6.73 10.07 -7.13
C MET A 92 8.19 10.50 -7.12
N LYS A 93 8.74 10.88 -5.96
CA LYS A 93 10.17 11.20 -5.82
C LYS A 93 11.07 9.98 -5.99
N LEU A 94 10.56 8.78 -5.72
CA LEU A 94 11.29 7.52 -5.82
C LEU A 94 11.24 6.91 -7.21
N ILE A 95 10.28 7.29 -8.05
CA ILE A 95 10.15 6.79 -9.41
C ILE A 95 11.19 7.47 -10.31
N ASP A 96 12.04 6.66 -10.95
CA ASP A 96 13.03 7.08 -11.93
C ASP A 96 12.60 6.61 -13.33
N PRO A 97 11.86 7.45 -14.09
CA PRO A 97 11.41 7.10 -15.43
C PRO A 97 12.58 7.14 -16.40
N LYS A 98 13.02 5.97 -16.84
CA LYS A 98 14.13 5.80 -17.78
C LYS A 98 13.84 4.64 -18.74
N PRO A 99 14.63 4.49 -19.83
CA PRO A 99 14.54 3.30 -20.69
C PRO A 99 14.66 2.03 -19.86
N GLY A 100 13.71 1.10 -20.03
CA GLY A 100 13.62 -0.14 -19.26
C GLY A 100 12.69 -0.09 -18.05
N HIS A 101 12.29 1.10 -17.57
CA HIS A 101 11.23 1.21 -16.57
C HIS A 101 9.87 0.84 -17.19
N MET A 102 9.16 -0.14 -16.61
CA MET A 102 7.87 -0.58 -17.12
C MET A 102 6.71 0.04 -16.34
N TYR A 103 6.67 -0.17 -15.02
CA TYR A 103 5.62 0.42 -14.18
C TYR A 103 6.03 0.54 -12.73
N SER A 104 5.36 1.45 -12.04
CA SER A 104 5.47 1.61 -10.59
C SER A 104 4.09 1.71 -9.97
N TYR A 105 3.94 1.13 -8.78
CA TYR A 105 2.73 1.27 -7.97
C TYR A 105 3.03 2.08 -6.71
N ILE A 106 2.16 3.03 -6.41
CA ILE A 106 2.14 3.73 -5.13
C ILE A 106 0.91 3.24 -4.40
N THR A 107 1.10 2.60 -3.25
CA THR A 107 0.06 1.84 -2.57
C THR A 107 -0.16 2.37 -1.14
N PRO A 108 -0.98 3.42 -0.94
CA PRO A 108 -1.42 3.82 0.39
C PRO A 108 -2.40 2.77 0.95
N VAL A 109 -2.06 2.20 2.10
CA VAL A 109 -2.82 1.19 2.84
C VAL A 109 -3.22 1.73 4.19
N PHE A 110 -4.48 1.57 4.56
CA PHE A 110 -5.02 2.03 5.83
C PHE A 110 -5.44 0.85 6.71
N ILE A 111 -5.01 0.86 7.96
CA ILE A 111 -5.51 -0.03 9.00
C ILE A 111 -6.37 0.83 9.93
N CYS A 112 -7.66 0.58 10.01
CA CYS A 112 -8.58 1.38 10.80
C CYS A 112 -9.61 0.54 11.55
N ASP A 113 -10.16 1.09 12.64
CA ASP A 113 -11.26 0.46 13.35
C ASP A 113 -12.57 0.64 12.60
N THR A 114 -12.79 1.87 12.12
CA THR A 114 -13.97 2.28 11.36
C THR A 114 -13.56 3.11 10.13
N CYS A 115 -14.46 3.16 9.16
CA CYS A 115 -14.29 3.99 7.96
C CYS A 115 -15.62 4.69 7.66
N THR A 116 -15.58 6.00 7.46
CA THR A 116 -16.77 6.76 7.06
C THR A 116 -17.18 6.39 5.63
N LYS A 117 -18.46 6.54 5.32
CA LYS A 117 -18.97 6.26 3.96
C LYS A 117 -18.31 7.16 2.90
N GLU A 118 -18.02 8.40 3.27
CA GLU A 118 -17.32 9.36 2.41
C GLU A 118 -15.90 8.93 2.12
N ALA A 119 -15.16 8.45 3.13
CA ALA A 119 -13.81 7.91 2.98
C ALA A 119 -13.81 6.64 2.14
N GLU A 120 -14.72 5.70 2.42
CA GLU A 120 -14.89 4.47 1.64
C GLU A 120 -15.11 4.78 0.16
N LYS A 121 -16.03 5.70 -0.13
CA LYS A 121 -16.32 6.13 -1.49
C LYS A 121 -15.13 6.81 -2.16
N ALA A 122 -14.40 7.68 -1.46
CA ALA A 122 -13.22 8.36 -1.97
C ALA A 122 -12.11 7.36 -2.30
N LEU A 123 -11.84 6.42 -1.38
CA LEU A 123 -10.85 5.36 -1.55
C LEU A 123 -11.17 4.48 -2.76
N MET A 124 -12.38 3.96 -2.84
CA MET A 124 -12.79 3.04 -3.92
C MET A 124 -12.83 3.71 -5.29
N ARG A 125 -13.07 5.02 -5.36
CA ARG A 125 -13.11 5.81 -6.60
C ARG A 125 -11.78 6.44 -6.97
N CYS A 126 -10.76 6.33 -6.12
CA CYS A 126 -9.44 6.88 -6.42
C CYS A 126 -8.91 6.31 -7.73
N ARG A 127 -8.53 7.19 -8.66
CA ARG A 127 -7.95 6.85 -9.95
C ARG A 127 -6.85 7.83 -10.27
N ILE A 128 -5.63 7.45 -9.96
CA ILE A 128 -4.44 8.24 -10.29
C ILE A 128 -3.55 7.36 -11.16
N TYR A 129 -3.31 7.84 -12.36
CA TYR A 129 -2.46 7.22 -13.36
C TYR A 129 -1.57 8.28 -13.99
N LYS A 130 -0.32 7.95 -14.24
CA LYS A 130 0.59 8.80 -14.98
C LYS A 130 1.46 7.95 -15.90
N SER A 131 1.52 8.30 -17.17
CA SER A 131 2.50 7.76 -18.12
C SER A 131 3.71 8.67 -18.21
N PHE A 132 4.86 8.08 -18.47
CA PHE A 132 6.12 8.80 -18.65
C PHE A 132 6.55 8.73 -20.11
N HIS A 133 6.82 9.89 -20.73
CA HIS A 133 7.23 9.99 -22.14
C HIS A 133 6.34 9.15 -23.08
N PHE A 134 5.02 9.41 -23.07
CA PHE A 134 4.04 8.65 -23.87
C PHE A 134 4.12 7.12 -23.67
N SER A 135 4.37 6.70 -22.43
CA SER A 135 4.58 5.30 -22.01
C SER A 135 5.89 4.65 -22.50
N TRP A 136 6.78 5.38 -23.13
CA TRP A 136 8.10 4.85 -23.51
C TRP A 136 8.97 4.55 -22.29
N TYR A 137 8.75 5.29 -21.19
CA TYR A 137 9.41 5.08 -19.88
C TYR A 137 8.42 4.56 -18.84
N GLY A 138 7.43 3.80 -19.31
CA GLY A 138 6.45 3.15 -18.46
C GLY A 138 5.38 4.07 -17.87
N TRP A 139 4.76 3.61 -16.81
CA TRP A 139 3.67 4.32 -16.13
C TRP A 139 3.66 4.06 -14.62
N MET A 140 2.85 4.83 -13.91
CA MET A 140 2.52 4.57 -12.52
C MET A 140 1.00 4.57 -12.29
N ASN A 141 0.58 3.82 -11.28
CA ASN A 141 -0.79 3.78 -10.76
C ASN A 141 -0.79 3.91 -9.24
N VAL A 142 -1.85 4.49 -8.69
CA VAL A 142 -2.12 4.47 -7.25
C VAL A 142 -3.11 3.36 -6.91
N HIS A 143 -2.69 2.45 -6.02
CA HIS A 143 -3.45 1.34 -5.49
C HIS A 143 -3.88 1.65 -4.07
N THR A 144 -5.13 2.04 -3.84
CA THR A 144 -5.61 2.33 -2.49
C THR A 144 -6.27 1.12 -1.86
N ALA A 145 -6.05 0.92 -0.57
CA ALA A 145 -6.67 -0.16 0.19
C ALA A 145 -6.89 0.20 1.66
N ALA A 146 -7.92 -0.37 2.27
CA ALA A 146 -8.13 -0.29 3.71
C ALA A 146 -8.57 -1.63 4.29
N VAL A 147 -8.01 -1.95 5.44
CA VAL A 147 -8.40 -3.05 6.33
C VAL A 147 -9.21 -2.44 7.46
N ILE A 148 -10.51 -2.75 7.52
CA ILE A 148 -11.47 -2.19 8.46
C ILE A 148 -11.82 -3.27 9.48
N ARG A 149 -11.39 -3.08 10.73
CA ARG A 149 -11.57 -4.07 11.81
C ARG A 149 -13.04 -4.31 12.15
N LYS A 150 -13.83 -3.25 12.34
CA LYS A 150 -15.26 -3.38 12.57
C LYS A 150 -15.95 -3.86 11.29
N GLY A 151 -16.54 -5.03 11.38
CA GLY A 151 -17.20 -5.70 10.25
C GLY A 151 -16.25 -6.55 9.40
N ASN A 152 -14.98 -6.69 9.79
CA ASN A 152 -14.02 -7.61 9.17
C ASN A 152 -13.94 -7.42 7.63
N ARG A 153 -13.71 -6.19 7.18
CA ARG A 153 -13.80 -5.81 5.76
C ARG A 153 -12.48 -5.32 5.20
N VAL A 154 -12.26 -5.63 3.93
CA VAL A 154 -11.20 -5.05 3.10
C VAL A 154 -11.84 -4.34 1.93
N ILE A 155 -11.47 -3.09 1.70
CA ILE A 155 -11.87 -2.30 0.53
C ILE A 155 -10.65 -1.85 -0.26
N THR A 156 -10.79 -1.76 -1.58
CA THR A 156 -9.73 -1.31 -2.49
C THR A 156 -10.35 -0.48 -3.61
N ASN A 157 -9.53 0.37 -4.25
CA ASN A 157 -9.91 0.89 -5.54
C ASN A 157 -9.80 -0.20 -6.63
N ARG A 158 -10.22 0.11 -7.86
CA ARG A 158 -10.19 -0.84 -8.96
C ARG A 158 -8.78 -1.36 -9.25
N MET A 159 -7.78 -0.49 -9.20
CA MET A 159 -6.38 -0.82 -9.51
C MET A 159 -5.73 -1.67 -8.41
N GLY A 160 -6.13 -1.46 -7.15
CA GLY A 160 -5.60 -2.17 -5.98
C GLY A 160 -6.23 -3.54 -5.69
N ARG A 161 -7.13 -4.05 -6.52
CA ARG A 161 -7.85 -5.32 -6.28
C ARG A 161 -6.92 -6.52 -6.07
N GLY A 162 -5.74 -6.52 -6.70
CA GLY A 162 -4.75 -7.57 -6.51
C GLY A 162 -4.30 -7.75 -5.08
N ASN A 163 -4.31 -6.67 -4.28
CA ASN A 163 -3.89 -6.69 -2.89
C ASN A 163 -4.98 -7.20 -1.92
N ALA A 164 -6.23 -7.29 -2.37
CA ALA A 164 -7.37 -7.62 -1.51
C ALA A 164 -7.26 -9.02 -0.87
N LYS A 165 -6.75 -10.00 -1.60
CA LYS A 165 -6.58 -11.37 -1.11
C LYS A 165 -5.56 -11.43 0.03
N PHE A 166 -4.42 -10.78 -0.15
CA PHE A 166 -3.38 -10.69 0.87
C PHE A 166 -3.93 -10.03 2.15
N MET A 167 -4.61 -8.89 2.01
CA MET A 167 -5.17 -8.16 3.15
C MET A 167 -6.29 -8.92 3.87
N LYS A 168 -7.13 -9.65 3.13
CA LYS A 168 -8.14 -10.54 3.72
C LYS A 168 -7.50 -11.68 4.52
N ASN A 169 -6.39 -12.24 4.03
CA ASN A 169 -5.66 -13.26 4.79
C ASN A 169 -5.10 -12.69 6.09
N ILE A 170 -4.55 -11.47 6.07
CA ILE A 170 -4.06 -10.77 7.27
C ILE A 170 -5.19 -10.57 8.28
N LEU A 171 -6.36 -10.17 7.82
CA LEU A 171 -7.51 -9.88 8.67
C LEU A 171 -8.14 -11.13 9.28
N ASN A 172 -8.03 -12.29 8.61
CA ASN A 172 -8.66 -13.55 9.02
C ASN A 172 -7.70 -14.54 9.70
N SER A 173 -6.41 -14.24 9.78
CA SER A 173 -5.41 -15.06 10.47
C SER A 173 -5.25 -14.61 11.91
#